data_9a8fe68bc57ff0551c8431ee14266720
#
_entry.id   9a8fe68bc57ff0551c8431ee14266720
#
_cell.length_a   1.000
_cell.length_b   1.000
_cell.length_c   1.000
_cell.angle_alpha   90.00
_cell.angle_beta   90.00
_cell.angle_gamma   90.00
#
_symmetry.space_group_name_H-M   'P 1'
#
loop_
_entity.id
_entity.type
_entity.pdbx_description
1 polymer ?
#
loop_
_entity_poly.entity_id
_entity_poly.type
_entity_poly.pdbx_seq_one_letter_code
_entity_poly.pdbx_strand_id
1 'polypeptide(L)'
;MMKNIVRYIFIYIIGILFVGCEPNYTFGPVDSVTEECSYCYLELEAPDLPMDENGVYHLDYRNGDLQSFTKLRAYVGYELEYLGWTTNVSFEGCTWDYCEDVPIVNGASYSDEDGYAYQMLGVYEENIGMIATIWVGYYDNYGTQWLDSIRIRINE
;
A
#
# COMPACT_ATOMS: atom_id res chain seq x y z
N MET A 1 13.95 -21.82 -48.22
CA MET A 1 12.85 -20.89 -47.92
C MET A 1 12.13 -21.18 -46.60
N MET A 2 12.01 -22.42 -46.13
CA MET A 2 11.34 -22.80 -44.86
C MET A 2 12.07 -22.39 -43.58
N LYS A 3 13.38 -22.25 -43.54
CA LYS A 3 14.16 -21.89 -42.32
C LYS A 3 13.90 -20.47 -41.81
N ASN A 4 13.50 -19.53 -42.66
CA ASN A 4 13.26 -18.15 -42.26
C ASN A 4 11.85 -17.97 -41.67
N ILE A 5 10.88 -18.77 -42.09
CA ILE A 5 9.48 -18.68 -41.56
C ILE A 5 9.43 -19.14 -40.11
N VAL A 6 10.13 -20.21 -39.74
CA VAL A 6 10.18 -20.71 -38.35
C VAL A 6 10.83 -19.69 -37.43
N ARG A 7 11.81 -18.92 -37.90
CA ARG A 7 12.50 -17.90 -37.10
C ARG A 7 11.60 -16.68 -36.77
N TYR A 8 10.74 -16.29 -37.70
CA TYR A 8 9.78 -15.21 -37.50
C TYR A 8 8.62 -15.62 -36.60
N ILE A 9 8.16 -16.86 -36.69
CA ILE A 9 7.11 -17.40 -35.79
C ILE A 9 7.62 -17.46 -34.34
N PHE A 10 8.89 -17.86 -34.13
CA PHE A 10 9.47 -17.90 -32.78
C PHE A 10 9.63 -16.51 -32.15
N ILE A 11 10.01 -15.49 -32.95
CA ILE A 11 10.11 -14.09 -32.48
C ILE A 11 8.72 -13.53 -32.12
N TYR A 12 7.69 -13.90 -32.91
CA TYR A 12 6.32 -13.44 -32.65
C TYR A 12 5.71 -14.07 -31.39
N ILE A 13 5.98 -15.33 -31.10
CA ILE A 13 5.53 -16.04 -29.91
C ILE A 13 6.22 -15.50 -28.65
N ILE A 14 7.53 -15.18 -28.73
CA ILE A 14 8.26 -14.57 -27.61
C ILE A 14 7.75 -13.14 -27.35
N GLY A 15 7.41 -12.37 -28.39
CA GLY A 15 6.85 -11.03 -28.24
C GLY A 15 5.48 -10.99 -27.53
N ILE A 16 4.67 -12.03 -27.70
CA ILE A 16 3.34 -12.12 -27.05
C ILE A 16 3.48 -12.53 -25.57
N LEU A 17 4.54 -13.24 -25.19
CA LEU A 17 4.78 -13.66 -23.81
C LEU A 17 5.32 -12.53 -22.91
N PHE A 18 5.77 -11.41 -23.49
CA PHE A 18 6.25 -10.23 -22.77
C PHE A 18 5.28 -9.05 -22.76
N VAL A 19 4.03 -9.24 -23.23
CA VAL A 19 2.96 -8.33 -22.86
C VAL A 19 2.56 -8.72 -21.43
N GLY A 20 3.47 -8.44 -20.50
CA GLY A 20 3.23 -8.55 -19.08
C GLY A 20 2.05 -7.65 -18.72
N CYS A 21 1.07 -8.20 -18.06
CA CYS A 21 0.14 -7.40 -17.28
C CYS A 21 0.97 -6.56 -16.31
N GLU A 22 1.22 -5.30 -16.67
CA GLU A 22 1.52 -4.30 -15.66
C GLU A 22 0.21 -4.10 -14.90
N PRO A 23 0.12 -4.46 -13.61
CA PRO A 23 -1.02 -4.09 -12.82
C PRO A 23 -0.96 -2.58 -12.64
N ASN A 24 -1.62 -1.83 -13.52
CA ASN A 24 -1.89 -0.42 -13.30
C ASN A 24 -2.90 -0.31 -12.15
N TYR A 25 -2.43 -0.44 -10.91
CA TYR A 25 -3.20 -0.07 -9.73
C TYR A 25 -3.22 1.46 -9.62
N THR A 26 -4.02 2.12 -10.44
CA THR A 26 -4.38 3.50 -10.20
C THR A 26 -5.49 3.50 -9.14
N PHE A 27 -5.11 3.68 -7.88
CA PHE A 27 -6.06 4.03 -6.83
C PHE A 27 -6.58 5.44 -7.12
N GLY A 28 -7.69 5.55 -7.85
CA GLY A 28 -8.47 6.77 -7.95
C GLY A 28 -9.43 6.88 -6.76
N PRO A 29 -9.89 8.10 -6.39
CA PRO A 29 -10.94 8.23 -5.41
C PRO A 29 -12.18 7.49 -5.90
N VAL A 30 -12.52 6.39 -5.25
CA VAL A 30 -13.74 5.65 -5.53
C VAL A 30 -14.86 6.32 -4.75
N ASP A 31 -15.83 6.88 -5.48
CA ASP A 31 -17.11 7.24 -4.89
C ASP A 31 -17.69 5.97 -4.24
N SER A 32 -17.97 6.06 -2.96
CA SER A 32 -18.45 4.96 -2.13
C SER A 32 -19.74 4.38 -2.70
N VAL A 33 -19.66 3.27 -3.42
CA VAL A 33 -20.82 2.43 -3.69
C VAL A 33 -21.00 1.52 -2.49
N THR A 34 -21.87 1.94 -1.59
CA THR A 34 -22.31 1.14 -0.45
C THR A 34 -23.34 0.10 -0.94
N GLU A 35 -22.89 -1.02 -1.47
CA GLU A 35 -23.65 -2.26 -1.35
C GLU A 35 -23.20 -2.93 -0.06
N GLU A 36 -24.12 -3.05 0.91
CA GLU A 36 -23.87 -3.72 2.20
C GLU A 36 -23.52 -5.19 1.95
N CYS A 37 -22.25 -5.49 1.80
CA CYS A 37 -21.77 -6.83 1.99
C CYS A 37 -21.79 -7.12 3.49
N SER A 38 -22.73 -7.95 3.95
CA SER A 38 -22.88 -8.27 5.37
C SER A 38 -21.72 -9.09 5.96
N TYR A 39 -20.71 -9.42 5.14
CA TYR A 39 -19.55 -10.22 5.51
C TYR A 39 -18.21 -9.58 5.15
N CYS A 40 -18.24 -8.42 4.48
CA CYS A 40 -17.03 -7.71 4.13
C CYS A 40 -16.74 -6.67 5.21
N TYR A 41 -15.55 -6.71 5.73
CA TYR A 41 -15.07 -5.82 6.76
C TYR A 41 -13.63 -5.44 6.43
N LEU A 42 -13.32 -4.16 6.56
CA LEU A 42 -11.95 -3.67 6.50
C LEU A 42 -11.84 -2.53 7.49
N GLU A 43 -10.94 -2.67 8.45
CA GLU A 43 -10.66 -1.65 9.46
C GLU A 43 -9.17 -1.46 9.58
N LEU A 44 -8.70 -0.23 9.32
CA LEU A 44 -7.30 0.16 9.41
C LEU A 44 -7.06 0.95 10.70
N GLU A 45 -5.99 0.63 11.41
CA GLU A 45 -5.58 1.31 12.63
C GLU A 45 -4.06 1.40 12.79
N ALA A 46 -3.62 2.31 13.64
CA ALA A 46 -2.26 2.42 14.15
C ALA A 46 -2.27 2.20 15.67
N PRO A 47 -2.26 0.94 16.15
CA PRO A 47 -2.61 0.60 17.53
C PRO A 47 -1.66 1.17 18.58
N ASP A 48 -0.42 1.49 18.19
CA ASP A 48 0.62 2.01 19.09
C ASP A 48 0.63 3.55 19.16
N LEU A 49 -0.22 4.23 18.36
CA LEU A 49 -0.26 5.68 18.30
C LEU A 49 -1.47 6.25 19.03
N PRO A 50 -1.31 7.38 19.76
CA PRO A 50 -2.44 8.13 20.28
C PRO A 50 -3.24 8.76 19.14
N MET A 51 -4.57 8.76 19.26
CA MET A 51 -5.49 9.38 18.32
C MET A 51 -6.18 10.57 18.99
N ASP A 52 -6.31 11.68 18.26
CA ASP A 52 -7.01 12.87 18.74
C ASP A 52 -8.54 12.78 18.54
N GLU A 53 -9.27 13.78 19.02
CA GLU A 53 -10.73 13.87 18.89
C GLU A 53 -11.25 14.00 17.46
N ASN A 54 -10.36 14.33 16.50
CA ASN A 54 -10.67 14.43 15.06
C ASN A 54 -10.34 13.14 14.29
N GLY A 55 -9.94 12.07 15.01
CA GLY A 55 -9.57 10.79 14.40
C GLY A 55 -8.21 10.83 13.69
N VAL A 56 -7.29 11.72 14.07
CA VAL A 56 -5.93 11.78 13.55
C VAL A 56 -4.99 11.14 14.57
N TYR A 57 -4.22 10.15 14.12
CA TYR A 57 -3.15 9.55 14.90
C TYR A 57 -1.93 10.48 14.95
N HIS A 58 -1.12 10.39 16.01
CA HIS A 58 0.06 11.20 16.23
C HIS A 58 1.30 10.32 16.34
N LEU A 59 2.26 10.50 15.45
CA LEU A 59 3.55 9.83 15.46
C LEU A 59 4.62 10.87 15.77
N ASP A 60 5.30 10.72 16.91
CA ASP A 60 6.41 11.58 17.29
C ASP A 60 7.72 11.06 16.67
N TYR A 61 8.37 11.91 15.88
CA TYR A 61 9.72 11.66 15.39
C TYR A 61 10.73 11.88 16.52
N ARG A 62 11.58 10.91 16.75
CA ARG A 62 12.60 11.00 17.80
C ARG A 62 13.84 11.69 17.25
N ASN A 63 14.12 12.88 17.74
CA ASN A 63 15.34 13.61 17.41
C ASN A 63 16.59 12.78 17.67
N GLY A 64 17.43 12.64 16.63
CA GLY A 64 18.67 11.86 16.65
C GLY A 64 18.52 10.43 16.13
N ASP A 65 17.32 9.95 15.87
CA ASP A 65 17.07 8.72 15.12
C ASP A 65 17.16 9.03 13.61
N LEU A 66 17.66 8.06 12.84
CA LEU A 66 17.64 8.16 11.38
C LEU A 66 16.21 8.02 10.83
N GLN A 67 15.37 7.29 11.56
CA GLN A 67 13.98 6.99 11.18
C GLN A 67 13.16 6.60 12.41
N SER A 68 11.91 7.04 12.48
CA SER A 68 10.94 6.59 13.47
C SER A 68 9.91 5.67 12.82
N PHE A 69 9.49 4.62 13.53
CA PHE A 69 8.61 3.59 13.01
C PHE A 69 7.36 3.42 13.85
N THR A 70 6.26 3.03 13.19
CA THR A 70 5.08 2.49 13.86
C THR A 70 4.50 1.33 13.06
N LYS A 71 3.77 0.46 13.74
CA LYS A 71 3.06 -0.66 13.13
C LYS A 71 1.65 -0.22 12.73
N LEU A 72 1.27 -0.55 11.52
CA LEU A 72 -0.09 -0.44 11.01
C LEU A 72 -0.73 -1.82 11.03
N ARG A 73 -2.03 -1.88 11.30
CA ARG A 73 -2.81 -3.10 11.35
C ARG A 73 -4.12 -2.91 10.60
N ALA A 74 -4.45 -3.85 9.71
CA ALA A 74 -5.73 -3.91 9.03
C ALA A 74 -6.43 -5.22 9.36
N TYR A 75 -7.72 -5.18 9.69
CA TYR A 75 -8.54 -6.34 9.96
C TYR A 75 -9.50 -6.60 8.80
N VAL A 76 -9.52 -7.82 8.27
CA VAL A 76 -10.40 -8.25 7.17
C VAL A 76 -11.28 -9.46 7.55
N GLY A 77 -11.04 -10.07 8.71
CA GLY A 77 -11.86 -11.16 9.24
C GLY A 77 -11.55 -12.57 8.70
N TYR A 78 -10.62 -12.72 7.75
CA TYR A 78 -10.19 -14.03 7.26
C TYR A 78 -8.70 -14.08 6.91
N GLU A 79 -8.19 -15.30 6.91
CA GLU A 79 -6.80 -15.62 6.61
C GLU A 79 -6.49 -15.51 5.11
N LEU A 80 -5.23 -15.20 4.80
CA LEU A 80 -4.64 -15.19 3.45
C LEU A 80 -5.26 -14.20 2.46
N GLU A 81 -5.97 -13.16 2.95
CA GLU A 81 -6.39 -12.07 2.08
C GLU A 81 -5.19 -11.17 1.74
N TYR A 82 -5.07 -10.80 0.45
CA TYR A 82 -3.99 -9.96 -0.06
C TYR A 82 -4.38 -8.48 -0.01
N LEU A 83 -3.69 -7.71 0.83
CA LEU A 83 -3.94 -6.28 1.02
C LEU A 83 -2.83 -5.44 0.40
N GLY A 84 -3.21 -4.45 -0.42
CA GLY A 84 -2.31 -3.41 -0.93
C GLY A 84 -2.29 -2.20 0.00
N TRP A 85 -1.11 -1.61 0.21
CA TRP A 85 -0.88 -0.45 1.08
C TRP A 85 -0.26 0.70 0.29
N THR A 86 -0.68 1.93 0.56
CA THR A 86 -0.11 3.13 -0.04
C THR A 86 -0.29 4.37 0.82
N THR A 87 0.38 5.46 0.47
CA THR A 87 0.31 6.75 1.16
C THR A 87 0.54 7.91 0.18
N ASN A 88 0.14 9.13 0.59
CA ASN A 88 0.40 10.38 -0.12
C ASN A 88 1.68 11.10 0.30
N VAL A 89 2.46 10.52 1.23
CA VAL A 89 3.71 11.09 1.73
C VAL A 89 4.87 10.19 1.34
N SER A 90 5.95 10.80 0.86
CA SER A 90 7.20 10.14 0.48
C SER A 90 8.40 10.81 1.16
N PHE A 91 9.55 10.16 1.07
CA PHE A 91 10.85 10.73 1.36
C PHE A 91 11.77 10.56 0.16
N GLU A 92 12.84 11.37 0.08
CA GLU A 92 13.83 11.24 -0.98
C GLU A 92 14.79 10.08 -0.67
N GLY A 93 14.59 8.94 -1.35
CA GLY A 93 15.48 7.79 -1.28
C GLY A 93 16.59 7.89 -2.33
N CYS A 94 17.85 7.99 -1.90
CA CYS A 94 18.99 8.10 -2.82
C CYS A 94 19.80 6.80 -2.87
N THR A 95 20.13 6.36 -4.09
CA THR A 95 21.15 5.37 -4.39
C THR A 95 22.43 6.07 -4.86
N TRP A 96 23.44 5.30 -5.31
CA TRP A 96 24.70 5.87 -5.81
C TRP A 96 24.53 6.71 -7.09
N ASP A 97 23.49 6.40 -7.89
CA ASP A 97 23.32 6.95 -9.23
C ASP A 97 22.09 7.84 -9.39
N TYR A 98 21.09 7.72 -8.51
CA TYR A 98 19.84 8.48 -8.62
C TYR A 98 19.12 8.59 -7.26
N CYS A 99 18.26 9.60 -7.17
CA CYS A 99 17.31 9.79 -6.07
C CYS A 99 15.90 9.65 -6.62
N GLU A 100 14.99 9.09 -5.83
CA GLU A 100 13.58 8.94 -6.16
C GLU A 100 12.70 9.16 -4.92
N ASP A 101 11.46 9.59 -5.15
CA ASP A 101 10.47 9.69 -4.09
C ASP A 101 9.97 8.30 -3.69
N VAL A 102 10.29 7.88 -2.48
CA VAL A 102 9.88 6.59 -1.91
C VAL A 102 8.73 6.82 -0.93
N PRO A 103 7.54 6.22 -1.18
CA PRO A 103 6.42 6.33 -0.23
C PRO A 103 6.80 5.78 1.15
N ILE A 104 6.41 6.49 2.23
CA ILE A 104 6.67 6.07 3.62
C ILE A 104 5.93 4.79 4.01
N VAL A 105 4.90 4.42 3.25
CA VAL A 105 4.23 3.10 3.28
C VAL A 105 3.97 2.68 1.84
N ASN A 106 4.37 1.47 1.48
CA ASN A 106 4.12 0.89 0.17
C ASN A 106 4.19 -0.64 0.24
N GLY A 107 3.57 -1.29 -0.74
CA GLY A 107 3.65 -2.73 -0.92
C GLY A 107 2.39 -3.46 -0.52
N ALA A 108 2.54 -4.71 -0.11
CA ALA A 108 1.42 -5.57 0.22
C ALA A 108 1.76 -6.52 1.38
N SER A 109 0.72 -7.02 2.03
CA SER A 109 0.81 -8.07 3.05
C SER A 109 -0.38 -9.00 2.97
N TYR A 110 -0.24 -10.19 3.54
CA TYR A 110 -1.35 -11.13 3.69
C TYR A 110 -1.88 -11.08 5.12
N SER A 111 -3.17 -11.29 5.28
CA SER A 111 -3.77 -11.48 6.59
C SER A 111 -3.36 -12.82 7.19
N ASP A 112 -3.21 -12.85 8.51
CA ASP A 112 -2.91 -14.02 9.31
C ASP A 112 -4.18 -14.85 9.65
N GLU A 113 -4.02 -15.91 10.46
CA GLU A 113 -5.09 -16.80 10.89
C GLU A 113 -6.18 -16.10 11.73
N ASP A 114 -5.85 -14.96 12.34
CA ASP A 114 -6.78 -14.11 13.09
C ASP A 114 -7.46 -13.05 12.20
N GLY A 115 -7.13 -12.99 10.91
CA GLY A 115 -7.66 -12.05 9.93
C GLY A 115 -7.01 -10.68 9.95
N TYR A 116 -5.80 -10.54 10.51
CA TYR A 116 -5.04 -9.29 10.55
C TYR A 116 -3.90 -9.26 9.54
N ALA A 117 -3.79 -8.18 8.81
CA ALA A 117 -2.64 -7.85 7.99
C ALA A 117 -1.84 -6.71 8.61
N TYR A 118 -0.53 -6.72 8.46
CA TYR A 118 0.37 -5.74 9.07
C TYR A 118 1.29 -5.10 8.05
N GLN A 119 1.60 -3.81 8.30
CA GLN A 119 2.61 -3.06 7.57
C GLN A 119 3.38 -2.14 8.52
N MET A 120 4.59 -1.75 8.14
CA MET A 120 5.39 -0.77 8.87
C MET A 120 5.32 0.58 8.17
N LEU A 121 5.04 1.63 8.95
CA LEU A 121 5.22 3.01 8.55
C LEU A 121 6.57 3.48 9.09
N GLY A 122 7.43 3.99 8.21
CA GLY A 122 8.70 4.58 8.60
C GLY A 122 8.77 6.04 8.14
N VAL A 123 9.01 6.96 9.08
CA VAL A 123 9.10 8.40 8.81
C VAL A 123 10.50 8.92 9.07
N TYR A 124 10.90 9.93 8.31
CA TYR A 124 12.18 10.61 8.37
C TYR A 124 12.00 12.06 8.84
N GLU A 125 13.09 12.73 9.18
CA GLU A 125 13.09 14.14 9.63
C GLU A 125 12.34 15.06 8.66
N GLU A 126 12.49 14.88 7.36
CA GLU A 126 11.83 15.68 6.31
C GLU A 126 10.30 15.54 6.29
N ASN A 127 9.77 14.48 6.92
CA ASN A 127 8.31 14.29 7.01
C ASN A 127 7.68 15.02 8.21
N ILE A 128 8.48 15.63 9.10
CA ILE A 128 7.97 16.37 10.28
C ILE A 128 7.02 17.49 9.84
N GLY A 129 5.89 17.58 10.52
CA GLY A 129 4.82 18.55 10.25
C GLY A 129 3.83 18.11 9.17
N MET A 130 4.10 17.02 8.44
CA MET A 130 3.18 16.50 7.45
C MET A 130 2.03 15.72 8.08
N ILE A 131 0.91 15.59 7.33
CA ILE A 131 -0.17 14.67 7.62
C ILE A 131 -0.18 13.62 6.51
N ALA A 132 0.20 12.40 6.86
CA ALA A 132 0.11 11.27 5.97
C ALA A 132 -1.30 10.68 6.00
N THR A 133 -1.88 10.44 4.83
CA THR A 133 -3.04 9.57 4.69
C THR A 133 -2.53 8.21 4.24
N ILE A 134 -2.86 7.18 4.99
CA ILE A 134 -2.51 5.80 4.69
C ILE A 134 -3.77 5.12 4.18
N TRP A 135 -3.70 4.48 3.04
CA TRP A 135 -4.76 3.65 2.49
C TRP A 135 -4.36 2.19 2.51
N VAL A 136 -5.33 1.34 2.81
CA VAL A 136 -5.24 -0.11 2.64
C VAL A 136 -6.46 -0.58 1.86
N GLY A 137 -6.28 -1.59 1.02
CA GLY A 137 -7.41 -2.13 0.26
C GLY A 137 -7.14 -3.53 -0.26
N TYR A 138 -8.23 -4.24 -0.58
CA TYR A 138 -8.21 -5.55 -1.21
C TYR A 138 -9.39 -5.71 -2.18
N TYR A 139 -9.33 -6.77 -3.00
CA TYR A 139 -10.44 -7.18 -3.85
C TYR A 139 -10.99 -8.50 -3.35
N ASP A 140 -12.28 -8.55 -3.07
CA ASP A 140 -12.95 -9.79 -2.70
C ASP A 140 -13.07 -10.77 -3.89
N ASN A 141 -13.55 -11.99 -3.62
CA ASN A 141 -13.71 -13.03 -4.62
C ASN A 141 -14.73 -12.68 -5.73
N TYR A 142 -15.50 -11.61 -5.55
CA TYR A 142 -16.47 -11.10 -6.54
C TYR A 142 -15.90 -9.93 -7.34
N GLY A 143 -14.66 -9.50 -7.04
CA GLY A 143 -13.99 -8.37 -7.67
C GLY A 143 -14.42 -7.02 -7.11
N THR A 144 -15.12 -6.98 -5.98
CA THR A 144 -15.46 -5.73 -5.28
C THR A 144 -14.24 -5.22 -4.54
N GLN A 145 -13.91 -3.95 -4.74
CA GLN A 145 -12.82 -3.30 -4.04
C GLN A 145 -13.28 -2.79 -2.68
N TRP A 146 -12.53 -3.15 -1.64
CA TRP A 146 -12.66 -2.65 -0.27
C TRP A 146 -11.51 -1.71 0.01
N LEU A 147 -11.78 -0.54 0.59
CA LEU A 147 -10.78 0.46 0.88
C LEU A 147 -11.06 1.12 2.22
N ASP A 148 -10.03 1.26 3.06
CA ASP A 148 -10.07 2.06 4.29
C ASP A 148 -8.84 2.95 4.39
N SER A 149 -8.93 4.00 5.22
CA SER A 149 -7.84 4.95 5.39
C SER A 149 -7.81 5.60 6.77
N ILE A 150 -6.60 5.87 7.25
CA ILE A 150 -6.35 6.67 8.45
C ILE A 150 -5.44 7.85 8.12
N ARG A 151 -5.48 8.87 9.00
CA ARG A 151 -4.58 10.02 8.93
C ARG A 151 -3.61 9.99 10.11
N ILE A 152 -2.33 10.23 9.81
CA ILE A 152 -1.26 10.25 10.82
C ILE A 152 -0.53 11.59 10.69
N ARG A 153 -0.52 12.38 11.76
CA ARG A 153 0.30 13.58 11.88
C ARG A 153 1.68 13.20 12.38
N ILE A 154 2.71 13.65 11.70
CA ILE A 154 4.12 13.45 12.08
C ILE A 154 4.56 14.68 12.84
N ASN A 155 4.85 14.53 14.13
CA ASN A 155 5.28 15.59 15.03
C ASN A 155 6.81 15.55 15.23
N GLU A 156 7.35 16.66 15.75
CA GLU A 156 8.74 16.72 16.23
C GLU A 156 8.86 16.04 17.60
#